data_87a17e6bf094bc1b6961e5ed59ced6a4
#
_entry.id   87a17e6bf094bc1b6961e5ed59ced6a4
#
_cell.length_a   1.000
_cell.length_b   1.000
_cell.length_c   1.000
_cell.angle_alpha   90.00
_cell.angle_beta   90.00
_cell.angle_gamma   90.00
#
_symmetry.space_group_name_H-M   'P 1'
#
loop_
_entity.id
_entity.type
_entity.pdbx_description
1 polymer ?
#
loop_
_entity_poly.entity_id
_entity_poly.type
_entity_poly.pdbx_seq_one_letter_code
_entity_poly.pdbx_strand_id
1 'polypeptide(L)'
;MGELALKAETDVAVVTDMAGGLLEVIARAARDPNVDIDKMERLLEMQERVHARNAKAAYYSALADMQPSLPAIVERGGIKDRNGNVQSTYALWEDINDVIKPILSASGFALSFTCRRTDNEITVTGILSHRDGHSEETSLEATEDHSGNKNSIQAIGSSATYLQRYTLKLALGLATTNDDDGRSASDSGFVTDEQADAIRKLITDTGANVNRFLA
;
A
#
# COMPACT_ATOMS: atom_id res chain seq x y z
N MET A 1 18.15 -8.55 -26.51
CA MET A 1 18.65 -7.56 -25.53
C MET A 1 18.91 -6.19 -26.15
N GLY A 2 19.08 -6.02 -27.47
CA GLY A 2 19.37 -4.74 -28.11
C GLY A 2 18.18 -3.81 -28.34
N GLU A 3 16.98 -4.36 -28.52
CA GLU A 3 15.81 -3.59 -28.95
C GLU A 3 15.15 -2.79 -27.81
N LEU A 4 15.19 -3.31 -26.57
CA LEU A 4 14.69 -2.61 -25.38
C LEU A 4 15.59 -1.42 -24.97
N ALA A 5 16.90 -1.53 -25.17
CA ALA A 5 17.83 -0.45 -24.88
C ALA A 5 17.68 0.71 -25.87
N LEU A 6 17.48 0.42 -27.17
CA LEU A 6 17.24 1.43 -28.21
C LEU A 6 15.93 2.21 -27.99
N LYS A 7 14.88 1.55 -27.48
CA LYS A 7 13.59 2.21 -27.21
C LYS A 7 13.68 3.17 -26.01
N ALA A 8 14.41 2.78 -24.96
CA ALA A 8 14.63 3.66 -23.80
C ALA A 8 15.47 4.90 -24.13
N GLU A 9 16.51 4.77 -24.98
CA GLU A 9 17.32 5.91 -25.42
C GLU A 9 16.54 6.86 -26.32
N THR A 10 15.66 6.36 -27.19
CA THR A 10 14.84 7.20 -28.08
C THR A 10 13.80 7.99 -27.29
N ASP A 11 13.17 7.39 -26.28
CA ASP A 11 12.16 8.07 -25.45
C ASP A 11 12.80 9.19 -24.58
N VAL A 12 13.99 8.95 -24.02
CA VAL A 12 14.73 9.97 -23.26
C VAL A 12 15.20 11.12 -24.17
N ALA A 13 15.65 10.83 -25.39
CA ALA A 13 16.07 11.84 -26.35
C ALA A 13 14.89 12.73 -26.80
N VAL A 14 13.71 12.16 -27.01
CA VAL A 14 12.50 12.91 -27.40
C VAL A 14 12.04 13.85 -26.28
N VAL A 15 12.08 13.40 -25.02
CA VAL A 15 11.70 14.26 -23.88
C VAL A 15 12.69 15.39 -23.66
N THR A 16 13.98 15.14 -23.85
CA THR A 16 15.04 16.16 -23.74
C THR A 16 14.94 17.19 -24.87
N ASP A 17 14.60 16.75 -26.08
CA ASP A 17 14.44 17.64 -27.26
C ASP A 17 13.18 18.52 -27.10
N MET A 18 12.09 18.01 -26.57
CA MET A 18 10.87 18.80 -26.29
C MET A 18 11.10 19.86 -25.20
N ALA A 19 11.85 19.54 -24.14
CA ALA A 19 12.17 20.51 -23.09
C ALA A 19 13.11 21.61 -23.62
N GLY A 20 14.09 21.27 -24.46
CA GLY A 20 14.96 22.21 -25.15
C GLY A 20 14.18 23.13 -26.09
N GLY A 21 13.27 22.58 -26.88
CA GLY A 21 12.40 23.33 -27.78
C GLY A 21 11.47 24.32 -27.06
N LEU A 22 10.91 23.94 -25.89
CA LEU A 22 10.07 24.85 -25.11
C LEU A 22 10.86 26.02 -24.53
N LEU A 23 12.04 25.78 -23.96
CA LEU A 23 12.92 26.83 -23.43
C LEU A 23 13.34 27.79 -24.52
N GLU A 24 13.60 27.30 -25.74
CA GLU A 24 13.94 28.15 -26.90
C GLU A 24 12.74 29.01 -27.34
N VAL A 25 11.52 28.45 -27.34
CA VAL A 25 10.28 29.19 -27.60
C VAL A 25 10.07 30.30 -26.56
N ILE A 26 10.24 29.98 -25.28
CA ILE A 26 10.15 30.94 -24.18
C ILE A 26 11.21 32.05 -24.34
N ALA A 27 12.48 31.68 -24.60
CA ALA A 27 13.55 32.63 -24.78
C ALA A 27 13.35 33.54 -26.01
N ARG A 28 12.74 33.04 -27.08
CA ARG A 28 12.36 33.81 -28.26
C ARG A 28 11.23 34.78 -27.96
N ALA A 29 10.19 34.27 -27.28
CA ALA A 29 9.05 35.07 -26.89
C ALA A 29 9.42 36.21 -25.92
N ALA A 30 10.32 35.95 -24.98
CA ALA A 30 10.80 36.98 -24.05
C ALA A 30 11.55 38.14 -24.71
N ARG A 31 11.98 37.99 -25.95
CA ARG A 31 12.67 39.02 -26.73
C ARG A 31 11.77 39.75 -27.73
N ASP A 32 10.56 39.25 -27.95
CA ASP A 32 9.61 39.85 -28.89
C ASP A 32 8.59 40.73 -28.13
N PRO A 33 8.64 42.06 -28.32
CA PRO A 33 7.73 42.98 -27.64
C PRO A 33 6.26 42.85 -28.08
N ASN A 34 5.98 42.10 -29.14
CA ASN A 34 4.62 41.84 -29.61
C ASN A 34 4.02 40.53 -29.11
N VAL A 35 4.76 39.75 -28.29
CA VAL A 35 4.25 38.52 -27.71
C VAL A 35 3.24 38.87 -26.66
N ASP A 36 2.05 38.28 -26.79
CA ASP A 36 1.00 38.32 -25.79
C ASP A 36 1.36 37.32 -24.65
N ILE A 37 1.85 37.88 -23.54
CA ILE A 37 2.30 37.11 -22.36
C ILE A 37 1.16 36.26 -21.79
N ASP A 38 -0.07 36.80 -21.76
CA ASP A 38 -1.23 36.08 -21.24
C ASP A 38 -1.54 34.84 -22.10
N LYS A 39 -1.39 34.92 -23.39
CA LYS A 39 -1.55 33.74 -24.28
C LYS A 39 -0.46 32.70 -24.02
N MET A 40 0.78 33.16 -23.82
CA MET A 40 1.87 32.25 -23.52
C MET A 40 1.68 31.52 -22.18
N GLU A 41 1.28 32.26 -21.14
CA GLU A 41 0.96 31.65 -19.84
C GLU A 41 -0.13 30.60 -19.95
N ARG A 42 -1.21 30.90 -20.67
CA ARG A 42 -2.29 29.90 -20.93
C ARG A 42 -1.81 28.68 -21.71
N LEU A 43 -0.89 28.84 -22.64
CA LEU A 43 -0.31 27.71 -23.38
C LEU A 43 0.56 26.84 -22.48
N LEU A 44 1.35 27.44 -21.58
CA LEU A 44 2.15 26.73 -20.59
C LEU A 44 1.26 25.95 -19.61
N GLU A 45 0.23 26.58 -19.07
CA GLU A 45 -0.75 25.90 -18.22
C GLU A 45 -1.46 24.74 -18.94
N MET A 46 -1.79 24.93 -20.22
CA MET A 46 -2.38 23.86 -21.02
C MET A 46 -1.41 22.70 -21.22
N GLN A 47 -0.14 23.00 -21.46
CA GLN A 47 0.91 21.98 -21.59
C GLN A 47 1.11 21.22 -20.28
N GLU A 48 1.21 21.91 -19.14
CA GLU A 48 1.30 21.28 -17.82
C GLU A 48 0.13 20.34 -17.56
N ARG A 49 -1.10 20.76 -17.89
CA ARG A 49 -2.29 19.90 -17.77
C ARG A 49 -2.24 18.67 -18.66
N VAL A 50 -1.71 18.80 -19.88
CA VAL A 50 -1.52 17.65 -20.78
C VAL A 50 -0.46 16.70 -20.22
N HIS A 51 0.67 17.22 -19.73
CA HIS A 51 1.72 16.42 -19.10
C HIS A 51 1.20 15.69 -17.86
N ALA A 52 0.48 16.36 -16.97
CA ALA A 52 -0.10 15.75 -15.78
C ALA A 52 -1.10 14.64 -16.14
N ARG A 53 -1.92 14.84 -17.19
CA ARG A 53 -2.85 13.81 -17.67
C ARG A 53 -2.12 12.59 -18.23
N ASN A 54 -1.06 12.82 -19.02
CA ASN A 54 -0.26 11.75 -19.60
C ASN A 54 0.49 10.97 -18.51
N ALA A 55 1.08 11.66 -17.53
CA ALA A 55 1.75 11.05 -16.39
C ALA A 55 0.76 10.18 -15.57
N LYS A 56 -0.45 10.69 -15.36
CA LYS A 56 -1.51 9.93 -14.68
C LYS A 56 -1.95 8.70 -15.48
N ALA A 57 -2.12 8.82 -16.78
CA ALA A 57 -2.46 7.69 -17.65
C ALA A 57 -1.34 6.62 -17.65
N ALA A 58 -0.07 7.03 -17.74
CA ALA A 58 1.07 6.14 -17.67
C ALA A 58 1.16 5.41 -16.32
N TYR A 59 0.91 6.12 -15.21
CA TYR A 59 0.84 5.53 -13.87
C TYR A 59 -0.17 4.39 -13.79
N TYR A 60 -1.42 4.62 -14.21
CA TYR A 60 -2.46 3.60 -14.12
C TYR A 60 -2.25 2.44 -15.09
N SER A 61 -1.68 2.70 -16.28
CA SER A 61 -1.29 1.65 -17.20
C SER A 61 -0.21 0.75 -16.58
N ALA A 62 0.87 1.37 -16.07
CA ALA A 62 1.96 0.63 -15.42
C ALA A 62 1.48 -0.13 -14.17
N LEU A 63 0.56 0.45 -13.38
CA LEU A 63 -0.04 -0.21 -12.22
C LEU A 63 -0.84 -1.44 -12.62
N ALA A 64 -1.67 -1.34 -13.67
CA ALA A 64 -2.46 -2.45 -14.18
C ALA A 64 -1.56 -3.59 -14.72
N ASP A 65 -0.48 -3.24 -15.41
CA ASP A 65 0.49 -4.21 -15.93
C ASP A 65 1.31 -4.87 -14.82
N MET A 66 1.57 -4.16 -13.73
CA MET A 66 2.33 -4.67 -12.59
C MET A 66 1.51 -5.58 -11.68
N GLN A 67 0.22 -5.28 -11.46
CA GLN A 67 -0.63 -6.00 -10.50
C GLN A 67 -0.62 -7.53 -10.63
N PRO A 68 -0.67 -8.14 -11.85
CA PRO A 68 -0.60 -9.59 -11.99
C PRO A 68 0.73 -10.22 -11.53
N SER A 69 1.79 -9.40 -11.42
CA SER A 69 3.12 -9.85 -10.98
C SER A 69 3.29 -9.79 -9.47
N LEU A 70 2.33 -9.19 -8.74
CA LEU A 70 2.39 -9.11 -7.29
C LEU A 70 2.07 -10.47 -6.67
N PRO A 71 2.99 -11.07 -5.90
CA PRO A 71 2.75 -12.37 -5.27
C PRO A 71 1.94 -12.19 -3.98
N ALA A 72 1.32 -13.27 -3.54
CA ALA A 72 0.84 -13.36 -2.18
C ALA A 72 2.03 -13.40 -1.20
N ILE A 73 2.00 -12.59 -0.17
CA ILE A 73 3.08 -12.47 0.82
C ILE A 73 2.89 -13.51 1.93
N VAL A 74 3.96 -14.26 2.23
CA VAL A 74 3.93 -15.27 3.29
C VAL A 74 4.01 -14.61 4.67
N GLU A 75 3.13 -14.98 5.58
CA GLU A 75 3.13 -14.51 6.96
C GLU A 75 4.02 -15.39 7.82
N ARG A 76 5.19 -14.89 8.21
CA ARG A 76 6.16 -15.58 9.09
C ARG A 76 6.21 -15.01 10.51
N GLY A 77 5.70 -13.81 10.69
CA GLY A 77 5.56 -13.20 12.01
C GLY A 77 4.40 -13.83 12.77
N GLY A 78 4.50 -13.94 14.09
CA GLY A 78 3.41 -14.49 14.92
C GLY A 78 3.25 -13.74 16.23
N ILE A 79 2.01 -13.44 16.60
CA ILE A 79 1.65 -12.96 17.93
C ILE A 79 1.24 -14.17 18.75
N LYS A 80 1.87 -14.36 19.91
CA LYS A 80 1.58 -15.46 20.81
C LYS A 80 0.65 -15.02 21.92
N ASP A 81 -0.26 -15.91 22.32
CA ASP A 81 -1.09 -15.76 23.51
C ASP A 81 -0.26 -15.97 24.80
N ARG A 82 -0.91 -15.81 25.96
CA ARG A 82 -0.26 -16.03 27.27
C ARG A 82 0.20 -17.48 27.48
N ASN A 83 -0.33 -18.43 26.72
CA ASN A 83 0.00 -19.84 26.78
C ASN A 83 1.10 -20.24 25.80
N GLY A 84 1.56 -19.30 24.94
CA GLY A 84 2.59 -19.53 23.95
C GLY A 84 2.06 -20.01 22.59
N ASN A 85 0.74 -20.14 22.41
CA ASN A 85 0.13 -20.49 21.12
C ASN A 85 0.12 -19.27 20.19
N VAL A 86 0.26 -19.51 18.88
CA VAL A 86 0.15 -18.44 17.88
C VAL A 86 -1.32 -18.02 17.78
N GLN A 87 -1.60 -16.78 18.18
CA GLN A 87 -2.93 -16.17 18.14
C GLN A 87 -3.23 -15.58 16.76
N SER A 88 -2.24 -14.94 16.13
CA SER A 88 -2.34 -14.38 14.78
C SER A 88 -0.99 -14.37 14.11
N THR A 89 -0.98 -14.38 12.78
CA THR A 89 0.21 -14.24 11.96
C THR A 89 0.23 -12.89 11.26
N TYR A 90 1.40 -12.47 10.79
CA TYR A 90 1.56 -11.27 9.96
C TYR A 90 2.80 -11.37 9.07
N ALA A 91 2.77 -10.69 7.94
CA ALA A 91 3.93 -10.57 7.07
C ALA A 91 4.97 -9.61 7.70
N LEU A 92 6.22 -10.02 7.74
CA LEU A 92 7.31 -9.14 8.18
C LEU A 92 7.57 -8.06 7.13
N TRP A 93 7.97 -6.88 7.59
CA TRP A 93 8.28 -5.76 6.69
C TRP A 93 9.38 -6.11 5.69
N GLU A 94 10.42 -6.78 6.16
CA GLU A 94 11.55 -7.21 5.35
C GLU A 94 11.11 -8.13 4.23
N ASP A 95 10.25 -9.12 4.54
CA ASP A 95 9.73 -10.08 3.56
C ASP A 95 8.91 -9.40 2.46
N ILE A 96 8.07 -8.43 2.84
CA ILE A 96 7.28 -7.66 1.89
C ILE A 96 8.21 -6.83 1.00
N ASN A 97 9.15 -6.09 1.62
CA ASN A 97 10.04 -5.18 0.91
C ASN A 97 10.94 -5.90 -0.09
N ASP A 98 11.53 -7.05 0.31
CA ASP A 98 12.44 -7.82 -0.53
C ASP A 98 11.76 -8.37 -1.78
N VAL A 99 10.48 -8.74 -1.67
CA VAL A 99 9.70 -9.29 -2.79
C VAL A 99 9.14 -8.17 -3.67
N ILE A 100 8.63 -7.09 -3.07
CA ILE A 100 7.90 -6.04 -3.81
C ILE A 100 8.84 -5.04 -4.47
N LYS A 101 9.96 -4.68 -3.83
CA LYS A 101 10.87 -3.66 -4.33
C LYS A 101 11.41 -3.93 -5.74
N PRO A 102 11.85 -5.16 -6.12
CA PRO A 102 12.26 -5.45 -7.50
C PRO A 102 11.12 -5.26 -8.51
N ILE A 103 9.90 -5.67 -8.16
CA ILE A 103 8.72 -5.57 -9.02
C ILE A 103 8.36 -4.09 -9.26
N LEU A 104 8.31 -3.29 -8.20
CA LEU A 104 8.09 -1.85 -8.30
C LEU A 104 9.12 -1.20 -9.21
N SER A 105 10.41 -1.48 -8.96
CA SER A 105 11.51 -0.91 -9.74
C SER A 105 11.42 -1.28 -11.23
N ALA A 106 11.12 -2.54 -11.54
CA ALA A 106 10.97 -3.02 -12.91
C ALA A 106 9.79 -2.32 -13.63
N SER A 107 8.72 -2.01 -12.91
CA SER A 107 7.52 -1.34 -13.43
C SER A 107 7.61 0.19 -13.39
N GLY A 108 8.73 0.76 -12.95
CA GLY A 108 8.95 2.20 -12.91
C GLY A 108 8.36 2.90 -11.69
N PHE A 109 8.00 2.14 -10.65
CA PHE A 109 7.48 2.69 -9.41
C PHE A 109 8.56 2.82 -8.32
N ALA A 110 8.39 3.84 -7.50
CA ALA A 110 9.10 4.02 -6.24
C ALA A 110 8.07 4.20 -5.13
N LEU A 111 8.33 3.57 -3.97
CA LEU A 111 7.50 3.71 -2.78
C LEU A 111 8.29 4.40 -1.68
N SER A 112 7.71 5.43 -1.11
CA SER A 112 8.21 6.15 0.05
C SER A 112 7.13 6.29 1.11
N PHE A 113 7.54 6.62 2.35
CA PHE A 113 6.60 6.81 3.45
C PHE A 113 6.91 8.10 4.19
N THR A 114 5.85 8.78 4.60
CA THR A 114 5.94 9.82 5.61
C THR A 114 5.21 9.37 6.87
N CYS A 115 5.72 9.76 8.02
CA CYS A 115 5.10 9.49 9.31
C CYS A 115 4.89 10.82 10.03
N ARG A 116 3.66 11.08 10.43
CA ARG A 116 3.29 12.28 11.22
C ARG A 116 2.65 11.84 12.52
N ARG A 117 2.98 12.53 13.59
CA ARG A 117 2.36 12.36 14.89
C ARG A 117 1.61 13.63 15.26
N THR A 118 0.35 13.49 15.68
CA THR A 118 -0.48 14.58 16.20
C THR A 118 -1.16 14.05 17.46
N ASP A 119 -0.88 14.68 18.60
CA ASP A 119 -1.31 14.22 19.92
C ASP A 119 -0.92 12.74 20.18
N ASN A 120 -1.89 11.85 20.30
CA ASN A 120 -1.68 10.42 20.50
C ASN A 120 -1.91 9.58 19.22
N GLU A 121 -2.07 10.21 18.08
CA GLU A 121 -2.31 9.56 16.80
C GLU A 121 -1.07 9.58 15.92
N ILE A 122 -0.83 8.47 15.26
CA ILE A 122 0.24 8.32 14.28
C ILE A 122 -0.42 8.08 12.93
N THR A 123 -0.10 8.94 11.97
CA THR A 123 -0.50 8.78 10.57
C THR A 123 0.70 8.36 9.75
N VAL A 124 0.57 7.28 9.01
CA VAL A 124 1.57 6.85 8.01
C VAL A 124 0.95 6.97 6.63
N THR A 125 1.61 7.72 5.77
CA THR A 125 1.23 7.91 4.37
C THR A 125 2.25 7.22 3.48
N GLY A 126 1.83 6.25 2.70
CA GLY A 126 2.60 5.66 1.61
C GLY A 126 2.38 6.45 0.34
N ILE A 127 3.45 6.80 -0.33
CA ILE A 127 3.46 7.56 -1.58
C ILE A 127 4.04 6.65 -2.66
N LEU A 128 3.16 6.19 -3.55
CA LEU A 128 3.55 5.39 -4.71
C LEU A 128 3.75 6.33 -5.90
N SER A 129 5.00 6.54 -6.30
CA SER A 129 5.38 7.46 -7.38
C SER A 129 5.80 6.69 -8.62
N HIS A 130 5.38 7.15 -9.79
CA HIS A 130 5.81 6.61 -11.09
C HIS A 130 6.85 7.52 -11.74
N ARG A 131 7.74 6.93 -12.53
CA ARG A 131 8.83 7.64 -13.24
C ARG A 131 8.36 8.79 -14.12
N ASP A 132 7.14 8.72 -14.63
CA ASP A 132 6.56 9.74 -15.51
C ASP A 132 5.94 10.92 -14.75
N GLY A 133 6.14 10.99 -13.42
CA GLY A 133 5.85 12.16 -12.59
C GLY A 133 4.45 12.20 -11.96
N HIS A 134 3.69 11.10 -11.97
CA HIS A 134 2.46 10.99 -11.18
C HIS A 134 2.68 10.17 -9.91
N SER A 135 2.00 10.53 -8.83
CA SER A 135 2.00 9.79 -7.57
C SER A 135 0.61 9.76 -6.96
N GLU A 136 0.33 8.67 -6.24
CA GLU A 136 -0.88 8.50 -5.43
C GLU A 136 -0.48 8.24 -3.98
N GLU A 137 -1.30 8.73 -3.06
CA GLU A 137 -1.08 8.61 -1.63
C GLU A 137 -2.12 7.70 -0.99
N THR A 138 -1.69 6.87 -0.08
CA THR A 138 -2.54 6.03 0.78
C THR A 138 -2.16 6.29 2.22
N SER A 139 -3.11 6.68 3.06
CA SER A 139 -2.86 7.00 4.47
C SER A 139 -3.64 6.10 5.39
N LEU A 140 -3.00 5.69 6.47
CA LEU A 140 -3.62 5.04 7.61
C LEU A 140 -3.21 5.76 8.90
N GLU A 141 -4.12 5.78 9.85
CA GLU A 141 -3.90 6.34 11.17
C GLU A 141 -4.29 5.37 12.27
N ALA A 142 -3.61 5.43 13.38
CA ALA A 142 -3.93 4.70 14.59
C ALA A 142 -3.37 5.42 15.82
N THR A 143 -3.91 5.09 16.98
CA THR A 143 -3.34 5.50 18.27
C THR A 143 -2.02 4.79 18.54
N GLU A 144 -1.21 5.35 19.43
CA GLU A 144 0.03 4.72 19.90
C GLU A 144 -0.26 3.36 20.56
N ASP A 145 0.53 2.35 20.21
CA ASP A 145 0.41 1.00 20.77
C ASP A 145 1.10 0.91 22.13
N HIS A 146 0.33 1.15 23.19
CA HIS A 146 0.79 1.04 24.56
C HIS A 146 0.63 -0.38 25.15
N SER A 147 0.42 -1.40 24.33
CA SER A 147 0.29 -2.78 24.79
C SER A 147 1.60 -3.33 25.39
N GLY A 148 1.52 -4.09 26.45
CA GLY A 148 2.67 -4.65 27.15
C GLY A 148 3.50 -3.58 27.90
N ASN A 149 4.79 -3.85 28.09
CA ASN A 149 5.72 -2.95 28.81
C ASN A 149 6.50 -2.04 27.86
N LYS A 150 5.87 -1.53 26.79
CA LYS A 150 6.52 -0.64 25.84
C LYS A 150 6.74 0.75 26.43
N ASN A 151 7.93 1.31 26.25
CA ASN A 151 8.14 2.74 26.47
C ASN A 151 7.56 3.54 25.30
N SER A 152 7.46 4.88 25.43
CA SER A 152 6.84 5.74 24.43
C SER A 152 7.50 5.63 23.04
N ILE A 153 8.82 5.47 22.97
CA ILE A 153 9.54 5.32 21.69
C ILE A 153 9.18 3.99 21.03
N GLN A 154 9.11 2.91 21.82
CA GLN A 154 8.70 1.59 21.35
C GLN A 154 7.24 1.56 20.90
N ALA A 155 6.36 2.28 21.61
CA ALA A 155 4.95 2.41 21.23
C ALA A 155 4.79 3.08 19.86
N ILE A 156 5.48 4.21 19.65
CA ILE A 156 5.50 4.91 18.35
C ILE A 156 6.06 4.02 17.24
N GLY A 157 7.22 3.38 17.48
CA GLY A 157 7.86 2.50 16.49
C GLY A 157 6.99 1.30 16.12
N SER A 158 6.30 0.70 17.08
CA SER A 158 5.36 -0.40 16.88
C SER A 158 4.20 0.02 15.97
N SER A 159 3.52 1.13 16.32
CA SER A 159 2.41 1.66 15.52
C SER A 159 2.86 2.09 14.12
N ALA A 160 3.99 2.78 14.00
CA ALA A 160 4.50 3.22 12.70
C ALA A 160 4.82 2.02 11.79
N THR A 161 5.48 0.98 12.29
CA THR A 161 5.80 -0.22 11.51
C THR A 161 4.53 -1.00 11.12
N TYR A 162 3.57 -1.09 12.04
CA TYR A 162 2.26 -1.69 11.76
C TYR A 162 1.56 -0.95 10.62
N LEU A 163 1.39 0.36 10.77
CA LEU A 163 0.73 1.20 9.78
C LEU A 163 1.45 1.17 8.43
N GLN A 164 2.79 1.18 8.41
CA GLN A 164 3.58 1.10 7.18
C GLN A 164 3.26 -0.17 6.37
N ARG A 165 3.15 -1.32 7.03
CA ARG A 165 2.80 -2.58 6.36
C ARG A 165 1.40 -2.56 5.77
N TYR A 166 0.43 -2.09 6.54
CA TYR A 166 -0.96 -2.05 6.09
C TYR A 166 -1.19 -0.97 5.02
N THR A 167 -0.54 0.17 5.12
CA THR A 167 -0.55 1.20 4.07
C THR A 167 -0.01 0.67 2.76
N LEU A 168 1.08 -0.11 2.79
CA LEU A 168 1.64 -0.76 1.61
C LEU A 168 0.67 -1.81 1.04
N LYS A 169 0.10 -2.67 1.88
CA LYS A 169 -0.89 -3.68 1.45
C LYS A 169 -2.05 -3.00 0.71
N LEU A 170 -2.59 -1.91 1.26
CA LEU A 170 -3.69 -1.15 0.65
C LEU A 170 -3.27 -0.49 -0.65
N ALA A 171 -2.11 0.19 -0.68
CA ALA A 171 -1.64 0.92 -1.86
C ALA A 171 -1.43 0.02 -3.08
N LEU A 172 -1.03 -1.23 -2.86
CA LEU A 172 -0.74 -2.20 -3.92
C LEU A 172 -1.81 -3.27 -4.09
N GLY A 173 -2.81 -3.35 -3.21
CA GLY A 173 -3.80 -4.43 -3.22
C GLY A 173 -3.19 -5.82 -2.95
N LEU A 174 -2.18 -5.90 -2.04
CA LEU A 174 -1.49 -7.14 -1.74
C LEU A 174 -2.35 -8.11 -0.92
N ALA A 175 -2.40 -9.37 -1.36
CA ALA A 175 -2.92 -10.47 -0.56
C ALA A 175 -1.82 -11.11 0.29
N THR A 176 -2.18 -11.61 1.47
CA THR A 176 -1.31 -12.44 2.31
C THR A 176 -1.82 -13.89 2.35
N THR A 177 -0.90 -14.86 2.46
CA THR A 177 -1.23 -16.29 2.30
C THR A 177 -1.93 -16.92 3.49
N ASN A 178 -2.08 -16.25 4.60
CA ASN A 178 -2.81 -16.71 5.77
C ASN A 178 -3.62 -15.57 6.38
N ASP A 179 -4.30 -14.80 5.51
CA ASP A 179 -5.22 -13.77 5.98
C ASP A 179 -6.43 -14.47 6.63
N ASP A 180 -6.25 -14.87 7.90
CA ASP A 180 -7.24 -15.56 8.70
C ASP A 180 -8.18 -14.58 9.42
N ASP A 181 -8.02 -13.27 9.13
CA ASP A 181 -8.83 -12.20 9.72
C ASP A 181 -10.34 -12.35 9.47
N GLY A 182 -10.72 -13.21 8.52
CA GLY A 182 -12.11 -13.58 8.27
C GLY A 182 -12.49 -14.98 8.76
N ARG A 183 -11.53 -15.90 8.92
CA ARG A 183 -11.83 -17.29 9.34
C ARG A 183 -11.95 -17.42 10.86
N SER A 184 -11.09 -16.76 11.62
CA SER A 184 -11.24 -16.71 13.09
C SER A 184 -12.51 -15.99 13.52
N ALA A 185 -13.03 -15.05 12.72
CA ALA A 185 -14.34 -14.43 12.94
C ALA A 185 -15.52 -15.33 12.47
N SER A 186 -15.30 -16.23 11.51
CA SER A 186 -16.31 -17.18 11.03
C SER A 186 -16.31 -18.51 11.76
N ASP A 187 -15.21 -18.86 12.44
CA ASP A 187 -15.10 -20.09 13.25
C ASP A 187 -15.73 -19.95 14.65
N SER A 188 -16.22 -18.74 15.00
CA SER A 188 -17.01 -18.52 16.22
C SER A 188 -18.48 -18.99 16.13
N GLY A 189 -18.86 -19.67 15.06
CA GLY A 189 -20.24 -20.08 14.81
C GLY A 189 -20.53 -21.58 14.94
N PHE A 190 -19.54 -22.44 14.89
CA PHE A 190 -19.77 -23.87 14.96
C PHE A 190 -18.96 -24.52 16.09
N VAL A 191 -19.68 -25.24 16.94
CA VAL A 191 -19.11 -26.04 18.03
C VAL A 191 -18.30 -27.18 17.41
N THR A 192 -17.02 -27.37 17.80
CA THR A 192 -16.23 -28.52 17.36
C THR A 192 -16.87 -29.84 17.83
N ASP A 193 -16.59 -30.94 17.14
CA ASP A 193 -17.13 -32.25 17.51
C ASP A 193 -16.81 -32.60 18.97
N GLU A 194 -15.62 -32.26 19.47
CA GLU A 194 -15.22 -32.45 20.87
C GLU A 194 -16.05 -31.58 21.83
N GLN A 195 -16.33 -30.35 21.47
CA GLN A 195 -17.18 -29.45 22.24
C GLN A 195 -18.65 -29.92 22.22
N ALA A 196 -19.12 -30.40 21.06
CA ALA A 196 -20.46 -30.99 20.93
C ALA A 196 -20.62 -32.23 21.81
N ASP A 197 -19.63 -33.10 21.85
CA ASP A 197 -19.63 -34.30 22.70
C ASP A 197 -19.53 -33.93 24.17
N ALA A 198 -18.74 -32.96 24.57
CA ALA A 198 -18.70 -32.46 25.95
C ALA A 198 -20.05 -31.86 26.37
N ILE A 199 -20.73 -31.11 25.51
CA ILE A 199 -22.06 -30.55 25.75
C ILE A 199 -23.10 -31.68 25.87
N ARG A 200 -23.08 -32.68 24.98
CA ARG A 200 -23.97 -33.85 25.05
C ARG A 200 -23.80 -34.61 26.36
N LYS A 201 -22.54 -34.79 26.79
CA LYS A 201 -22.23 -35.44 28.06
C LYS A 201 -22.76 -34.63 29.26
N LEU A 202 -22.56 -33.32 29.26
CA LEU A 202 -23.07 -32.41 30.29
C LEU A 202 -24.60 -32.44 30.37
N ILE A 203 -25.29 -32.45 29.22
CA ILE A 203 -26.75 -32.57 29.14
C ILE A 203 -27.22 -33.90 29.75
N THR A 204 -26.52 -35.01 29.46
CA THR A 204 -26.84 -36.32 29.99
C THR A 204 -26.62 -36.39 31.52
N ASP A 205 -25.50 -35.85 31.99
CA ASP A 205 -25.10 -35.87 33.39
C ASP A 205 -25.98 -34.96 34.27
N THR A 206 -26.50 -33.86 33.70
CA THR A 206 -27.34 -32.88 34.44
C THR A 206 -28.84 -33.07 34.23
N GLY A 207 -29.28 -33.94 33.30
CA GLY A 207 -30.69 -34.11 32.94
C GLY A 207 -31.34 -32.86 32.35
N ALA A 208 -30.56 -31.96 31.78
CA ALA A 208 -31.02 -30.68 31.23
C ALA A 208 -31.94 -30.89 30.03
N ASN A 209 -33.05 -30.14 29.97
CA ASN A 209 -33.98 -30.21 28.85
C ASN A 209 -33.48 -29.33 27.69
N VAL A 210 -32.96 -29.98 26.64
CA VAL A 210 -32.37 -29.35 25.44
C VAL A 210 -33.34 -28.39 24.75
N ASN A 211 -34.64 -28.73 24.71
CA ASN A 211 -35.64 -27.90 24.03
C ASN A 211 -35.89 -26.55 24.72
N ARG A 212 -35.49 -26.41 25.99
CA ARG A 212 -35.60 -25.16 26.73
C ARG A 212 -34.41 -24.21 26.48
N PHE A 213 -33.32 -24.74 25.92
CA PHE A 213 -32.12 -23.95 25.54
C PHE A 213 -32.18 -23.43 24.08
N LEU A 214 -33.00 -24.05 23.25
CA LEU A 214 -33.13 -23.73 21.84
C LEU A 214 -34.38 -22.89 21.48
N ALA A 215 -35.15 -22.50 22.50
CA ALA A 215 -36.27 -21.57 22.39
C ALA A 215 -35.87 -20.15 22.79
#